data_992ac1a3dd55e91b1f88dfc101d0a6cb
#
_entry.id   992ac1a3dd55e91b1f88dfc101d0a6cb
#
_cell.length_a   1.000
_cell.length_b   1.000
_cell.length_c   1.000
_cell.angle_alpha   90.00
_cell.angle_beta   90.00
_cell.angle_gamma   90.00
#
_symmetry.space_group_name_H-M   'P 1'
#
loop_
_entity.id
_entity.type
_entity.pdbx_description
1 polymer ?
#
loop_
_entity_poly.entity_id
_entity_poly.type
_entity_poly.pdbx_seq_one_letter_code
_entity_poly.pdbx_strand_id
1 'polypeptide(L)'
;ICNLTNLIGLFLGYNQLSGEIPSEIGNLTNLEILYLDYNLLTGEIPESLCDLNIDWNNDFNITNNQFCPPYPSCIIDYVGEQDISNCEECDENSEVELWGQNYSVENTFNLNLSNSGLTGPIPPGIGCLSNLQKLELQNNQLTGSIPSEIGNLTNLTRLWLYDNELTGEIPDSICSLVENNCNINISNNQLCPPYPSCIEDYVGEQDTTNCGQVSIIDETLPITYNLYNAYPNPFNPVTTLRYDLPENALVNITIYDMMGRVVSNLVSSQQ
;
A
#
# COMPACT_ATOMS: atom_id res chain seq x y z
N ILE A 1 -5.04 9.59 2.58
CA ILE A 1 -6.52 9.42 2.63
C ILE A 1 -6.93 8.70 3.91
N CYS A 2 -6.14 7.76 4.41
CA CYS A 2 -6.44 6.91 5.57
C CYS A 2 -6.59 7.67 6.92
N ASN A 3 -6.27 8.94 6.97
CA ASN A 3 -6.54 9.81 8.12
C ASN A 3 -7.96 10.42 8.13
N LEU A 4 -8.75 10.19 7.07
CA LEU A 4 -10.12 10.70 6.97
C LEU A 4 -11.12 9.77 7.65
N THR A 5 -10.98 9.56 8.95
CA THR A 5 -11.75 8.58 9.74
C THR A 5 -13.27 8.80 9.76
N ASN A 6 -13.75 9.95 9.31
CA ASN A 6 -15.19 10.23 9.16
C ASN A 6 -15.71 9.94 7.73
N LEU A 7 -14.86 9.38 6.86
CA LEU A 7 -15.26 9.07 5.48
C LEU A 7 -16.25 7.90 5.49
N ILE A 8 -17.39 8.10 4.82
CA ILE A 8 -18.46 7.09 4.67
C ILE A 8 -18.38 6.40 3.31
N GLY A 9 -17.98 7.12 2.26
CA GLY A 9 -17.89 6.56 0.92
C GLY A 9 -16.64 7.04 0.20
N LEU A 10 -15.94 6.12 -0.46
CA LEU A 10 -14.75 6.39 -1.27
C LEU A 10 -15.00 5.91 -2.70
N PHE A 11 -15.14 6.86 -3.61
CA PHE A 11 -15.46 6.60 -5.02
C PHE A 11 -14.31 7.05 -5.89
N LEU A 12 -13.41 6.14 -6.22
CA LEU A 12 -12.21 6.40 -7.02
C LEU A 12 -12.16 5.52 -8.28
N GLY A 13 -13.26 4.88 -8.64
CA GLY A 13 -13.38 4.10 -9.87
C GLY A 13 -13.09 4.93 -11.13
N TYR A 14 -12.72 4.24 -12.23
CA TYR A 14 -12.44 4.85 -13.54
C TYR A 14 -11.37 5.94 -13.52
N ASN A 15 -10.22 5.63 -12.91
CA ASN A 15 -9.06 6.50 -12.84
C ASN A 15 -7.79 5.78 -13.35
N GLN A 16 -6.62 6.33 -13.04
CA GLN A 16 -5.30 5.78 -13.36
C GLN A 16 -4.47 5.62 -12.08
N LEU A 17 -5.14 5.28 -10.98
CA LEU A 17 -4.47 5.04 -9.71
C LEU A 17 -3.62 3.77 -9.83
N SER A 18 -2.40 3.84 -9.35
CA SER A 18 -1.42 2.75 -9.36
C SER A 18 -0.84 2.55 -7.96
N GLY A 19 -0.15 1.44 -7.77
CA GLY A 19 0.39 1.03 -6.48
C GLY A 19 -0.64 0.25 -5.66
N GLU A 20 -0.33 0.00 -4.41
CA GLU A 20 -1.09 -0.88 -3.51
C GLU A 20 -2.18 -0.13 -2.75
N ILE A 21 -3.17 -0.87 -2.24
CA ILE A 21 -4.08 -0.35 -1.20
C ILE A 21 -3.29 -0.40 0.12
N PRO A 22 -3.08 0.75 0.78
CA PRO A 22 -2.35 0.75 2.04
C PRO A 22 -3.16 0.06 3.16
N SER A 23 -2.48 -0.66 4.06
CA SER A 23 -3.12 -1.35 5.18
C SER A 23 -3.93 -0.43 6.10
N GLU A 24 -3.55 0.86 6.15
CA GLU A 24 -4.26 1.89 6.90
C GLU A 24 -5.67 2.18 6.36
N ILE A 25 -6.09 1.56 5.26
CA ILE A 25 -7.49 1.60 4.80
C ILE A 25 -8.43 1.09 5.90
N GLY A 26 -8.00 0.11 6.71
CA GLY A 26 -8.72 -0.41 7.87
C GLY A 26 -8.99 0.64 8.94
N ASN A 27 -8.24 1.75 8.99
CA ASN A 27 -8.49 2.84 9.95
C ASN A 27 -9.74 3.67 9.60
N LEU A 28 -10.29 3.52 8.40
CA LEU A 28 -11.51 4.19 7.96
C LEU A 28 -12.77 3.49 8.50
N THR A 29 -12.88 3.31 9.80
CA THR A 29 -13.92 2.50 10.47
C THR A 29 -15.37 2.92 10.19
N ASN A 30 -15.57 4.11 9.62
CA ASN A 30 -16.89 4.60 9.18
C ASN A 30 -17.14 4.40 7.68
N LEU A 31 -16.18 3.77 6.96
CA LEU A 31 -16.33 3.56 5.52
C LEU A 31 -17.34 2.43 5.27
N GLU A 32 -18.42 2.77 4.54
CA GLU A 32 -19.50 1.87 4.17
C GLU A 32 -19.51 1.56 2.67
N ILE A 33 -18.87 2.43 1.83
CA ILE A 33 -18.86 2.30 0.38
C ILE A 33 -17.44 2.46 -0.14
N LEU A 34 -16.94 1.49 -0.93
CA LEU A 34 -15.61 1.52 -1.53
C LEU A 34 -15.65 1.09 -2.99
N TYR A 35 -15.45 2.05 -3.91
CA TYR A 35 -15.35 1.81 -5.35
C TYR A 35 -13.98 2.24 -5.85
N LEU A 36 -13.15 1.26 -6.24
CA LEU A 36 -11.81 1.44 -6.80
C LEU A 36 -11.69 0.82 -8.21
N ASP A 37 -12.80 0.38 -8.79
CA ASP A 37 -12.84 -0.32 -10.06
C ASP A 37 -12.24 0.49 -11.22
N TYR A 38 -11.76 -0.23 -12.25
CA TYR A 38 -11.13 0.37 -13.44
C TYR A 38 -10.00 1.34 -13.09
N ASN A 39 -8.95 0.82 -12.45
CA ASN A 39 -7.69 1.51 -12.15
C ASN A 39 -6.49 0.62 -12.54
N LEU A 40 -5.30 0.99 -12.10
CA LEU A 40 -4.05 0.26 -12.29
C LEU A 40 -3.45 -0.15 -10.94
N LEU A 41 -4.31 -0.42 -9.94
CA LEU A 41 -3.89 -0.81 -8.62
C LEU A 41 -3.31 -2.22 -8.64
N THR A 42 -2.22 -2.42 -7.90
CA THR A 42 -1.40 -3.65 -7.89
C THR A 42 -1.23 -4.19 -6.48
N GLY A 43 -0.48 -5.27 -6.34
CA GLY A 43 -0.13 -5.88 -5.06
C GLY A 43 -1.26 -6.70 -4.44
N GLU A 44 -1.06 -7.11 -3.20
CA GLU A 44 -2.06 -7.83 -2.42
C GLU A 44 -3.10 -6.86 -1.83
N ILE A 45 -4.30 -7.36 -1.61
CA ILE A 45 -5.34 -6.60 -0.92
C ILE A 45 -5.14 -6.80 0.58
N PRO A 46 -5.01 -5.72 1.38
CA PRO A 46 -4.71 -5.85 2.80
C PRO A 46 -5.86 -6.50 3.59
N GLU A 47 -5.53 -7.41 4.51
CA GLU A 47 -6.50 -8.07 5.41
C GLU A 47 -7.31 -7.07 6.25
N SER A 48 -6.71 -5.90 6.58
CA SER A 48 -7.37 -4.82 7.32
C SER A 48 -8.62 -4.27 6.60
N LEU A 49 -8.77 -4.54 5.30
CA LEU A 49 -10.00 -4.23 4.59
C LEU A 49 -11.20 -4.98 5.19
N CYS A 50 -10.98 -6.18 5.71
CA CYS A 50 -12.00 -6.99 6.36
C CYS A 50 -12.53 -6.41 7.68
N ASP A 51 -11.83 -5.47 8.28
CA ASP A 51 -12.25 -4.78 9.50
C ASP A 51 -13.32 -3.70 9.22
N LEU A 52 -13.56 -3.37 7.96
CA LEU A 52 -14.53 -2.37 7.55
C LEU A 52 -15.95 -2.94 7.50
N ASN A 53 -16.94 -2.08 7.79
CA ASN A 53 -18.34 -2.46 7.78
C ASN A 53 -19.00 -2.19 6.41
N ILE A 54 -18.45 -2.79 5.35
CA ILE A 54 -18.92 -2.63 3.96
C ILE A 54 -19.87 -3.77 3.59
N ASP A 55 -20.97 -3.45 2.91
CA ASP A 55 -21.79 -4.47 2.23
C ASP A 55 -21.08 -4.90 0.92
N TRP A 56 -20.34 -6.01 1.00
CA TRP A 56 -19.53 -6.52 -0.12
C TRP A 56 -20.34 -6.77 -1.40
N ASN A 57 -21.66 -7.01 -1.29
CA ASN A 57 -22.53 -7.25 -2.45
C ASN A 57 -22.96 -5.98 -3.18
N ASN A 58 -23.13 -4.86 -2.46
CA ASN A 58 -23.78 -3.67 -3.01
C ASN A 58 -22.87 -2.44 -3.02
N ASP A 59 -21.96 -2.34 -2.03
CA ASP A 59 -21.23 -1.11 -1.74
C ASP A 59 -19.71 -1.28 -1.91
N PHE A 60 -19.28 -2.36 -2.58
CA PHE A 60 -17.89 -2.68 -2.84
C PHE A 60 -17.65 -3.02 -4.31
N ASN A 61 -16.63 -2.40 -4.91
CA ASN A 61 -16.18 -2.75 -6.25
C ASN A 61 -14.70 -2.40 -6.44
N ILE A 62 -13.89 -3.42 -6.72
CA ILE A 62 -12.46 -3.29 -7.01
C ILE A 62 -12.06 -3.96 -8.33
N THR A 63 -13.04 -4.31 -9.15
CA THR A 63 -12.83 -5.03 -10.42
C THR A 63 -11.99 -4.25 -11.40
N ASN A 64 -11.37 -4.93 -12.37
CA ASN A 64 -10.55 -4.32 -13.42
C ASN A 64 -9.39 -3.48 -12.84
N ASN A 65 -8.62 -4.11 -11.97
CA ASN A 65 -7.32 -3.68 -11.48
C ASN A 65 -6.28 -4.77 -11.74
N GLN A 66 -5.17 -4.75 -11.04
CA GLN A 66 -4.06 -5.70 -11.17
C GLN A 66 -3.70 -6.30 -9.80
N PHE A 67 -4.71 -6.53 -8.95
CA PHE A 67 -4.48 -7.16 -7.65
C PHE A 67 -4.11 -8.62 -7.79
N CYS A 68 -3.12 -9.03 -7.01
CA CYS A 68 -2.61 -10.40 -6.99
C CYS A 68 -3.22 -11.24 -5.86
N PRO A 69 -3.50 -12.53 -6.09
CA PRO A 69 -3.84 -13.43 -5.00
C PRO A 69 -2.61 -13.70 -4.09
N PRO A 70 -2.81 -14.14 -2.81
CA PRO A 70 -4.08 -14.53 -2.24
C PRO A 70 -4.98 -13.35 -1.87
N TYR A 71 -6.30 -13.53 -1.96
CA TYR A 71 -7.25 -12.49 -1.59
C TYR A 71 -7.80 -12.74 -0.18
N PRO A 72 -8.06 -11.67 0.61
CA PRO A 72 -8.68 -11.78 1.92
C PRO A 72 -9.98 -12.58 1.90
N SER A 73 -10.18 -13.44 2.89
CA SER A 73 -11.31 -14.38 2.91
C SER A 73 -12.67 -13.68 2.94
N CYS A 74 -12.76 -12.46 3.45
CA CYS A 74 -13.99 -11.68 3.51
C CYS A 74 -14.48 -11.19 2.14
N ILE A 75 -13.58 -11.05 1.16
CA ILE A 75 -13.88 -10.46 -0.16
C ILE A 75 -13.57 -11.40 -1.33
N ILE A 76 -13.10 -12.62 -1.09
CA ILE A 76 -12.65 -13.53 -2.16
C ILE A 76 -13.71 -13.75 -3.25
N ASP A 77 -14.98 -13.75 -2.89
CA ASP A 77 -16.09 -13.89 -3.84
C ASP A 77 -16.49 -12.57 -4.54
N TYR A 78 -15.90 -11.44 -4.13
CA TYR A 78 -16.27 -10.10 -4.57
C TYR A 78 -15.14 -9.34 -5.28
N VAL A 79 -13.96 -9.94 -5.41
CA VAL A 79 -12.78 -9.31 -6.04
C VAL A 79 -13.03 -8.99 -7.51
N GLY A 80 -13.84 -9.81 -8.20
CA GLY A 80 -14.15 -9.66 -9.61
C GLY A 80 -12.96 -9.95 -10.54
N GLU A 81 -13.00 -9.44 -11.77
CA GLU A 81 -11.95 -9.64 -12.76
C GLU A 81 -10.72 -8.76 -12.41
N GLN A 82 -9.54 -9.39 -12.41
CA GLN A 82 -8.24 -8.74 -12.21
C GLN A 82 -7.31 -9.13 -13.37
N ASP A 83 -6.44 -8.22 -13.81
CA ASP A 83 -5.33 -8.54 -14.69
C ASP A 83 -4.15 -9.08 -13.87
N ILE A 84 -4.12 -10.38 -13.69
CA ILE A 84 -3.07 -11.08 -12.93
C ILE A 84 -1.85 -11.43 -13.77
N SER A 85 -1.70 -10.89 -14.98
CA SER A 85 -0.58 -11.20 -15.88
C SER A 85 0.78 -10.82 -15.31
N ASN A 86 0.81 -9.88 -14.37
CA ASN A 86 2.01 -9.44 -13.67
C ASN A 86 2.15 -10.05 -12.27
N CYS A 87 1.20 -10.89 -11.85
CA CYS A 87 1.30 -11.61 -10.58
C CYS A 87 2.26 -12.79 -10.73
N GLU A 88 3.20 -12.90 -9.82
CA GLU A 88 4.07 -14.07 -9.80
C GLU A 88 3.26 -15.29 -9.36
N GLU A 89 2.95 -16.18 -10.31
CA GLU A 89 2.38 -17.47 -9.97
C GLU A 89 3.49 -18.37 -9.37
N CYS A 90 3.39 -18.62 -8.08
CA CYS A 90 4.27 -19.55 -7.39
C CYS A 90 3.90 -20.99 -7.75
N ASP A 91 4.38 -21.49 -8.89
CA ASP A 91 4.28 -22.92 -9.22
C ASP A 91 5.35 -23.69 -8.43
N GLU A 92 4.93 -24.67 -7.65
CA GLU A 92 5.82 -25.52 -6.83
C GLU A 92 6.96 -26.17 -7.65
N ASN A 93 6.75 -26.41 -8.94
CA ASN A 93 7.74 -27.00 -9.83
C ASN A 93 8.56 -25.94 -10.60
N SER A 94 8.37 -24.65 -10.32
CA SER A 94 9.00 -23.55 -11.03
C SER A 94 10.27 -23.07 -10.34
N GLU A 95 10.95 -22.15 -11.02
CA GLU A 95 12.05 -21.36 -10.48
C GLU A 95 11.58 -19.90 -10.38
N VAL A 96 11.98 -19.23 -9.31
CA VAL A 96 11.80 -17.77 -9.16
C VAL A 96 13.14 -17.07 -9.39
N GLU A 97 13.12 -15.99 -10.16
CA GLU A 97 14.28 -15.15 -10.38
C GLU A 97 14.40 -14.09 -9.30
N LEU A 98 15.48 -14.12 -8.51
CA LEU A 98 15.80 -13.11 -7.49
C LEU A 98 17.19 -12.54 -7.78
N TRP A 99 17.30 -11.24 -7.96
CA TRP A 99 18.56 -10.52 -8.25
C TRP A 99 19.38 -11.16 -9.38
N GLY A 100 18.69 -11.62 -10.48
CA GLY A 100 19.31 -12.23 -11.65
C GLY A 100 19.79 -13.67 -11.46
N GLN A 101 19.37 -14.34 -10.39
CA GLN A 101 19.61 -15.76 -10.14
C GLN A 101 18.29 -16.50 -9.97
N ASN A 102 18.22 -17.72 -10.54
CA ASN A 102 17.06 -18.58 -10.42
C ASN A 102 17.16 -19.51 -9.23
N TYR A 103 16.07 -19.61 -8.46
CA TYR A 103 15.95 -20.45 -7.28
C TYR A 103 14.74 -21.38 -7.43
N SER A 104 14.92 -22.67 -7.17
CA SER A 104 13.82 -23.64 -7.20
C SER A 104 12.87 -23.39 -6.05
N VAL A 105 11.58 -23.21 -6.35
CA VAL A 105 10.53 -23.03 -5.35
C VAL A 105 10.47 -24.25 -4.41
N GLU A 106 10.50 -25.45 -4.97
CA GLU A 106 10.44 -26.69 -4.20
C GLU A 106 11.68 -26.98 -3.33
N ASN A 107 12.88 -26.65 -3.86
CA ASN A 107 14.13 -27.18 -3.31
C ASN A 107 14.99 -26.10 -2.60
N THR A 108 14.51 -24.86 -2.45
CA THR A 108 15.23 -23.81 -1.74
C THR A 108 14.82 -23.72 -0.28
N PHE A 109 15.61 -24.28 0.62
CA PHE A 109 15.36 -24.29 2.06
C PHE A 109 16.17 -23.23 2.82
N ASN A 110 17.29 -22.82 2.29
CA ASN A 110 18.17 -21.82 2.90
C ASN A 110 18.71 -20.90 1.82
N LEU A 111 18.47 -19.61 1.98
CA LEU A 111 18.99 -18.58 1.10
C LEU A 111 19.87 -17.63 1.91
N ASN A 112 21.18 -17.80 1.77
CA ASN A 112 22.17 -16.92 2.39
C ASN A 112 22.89 -16.13 1.31
N LEU A 113 22.53 -14.86 1.21
CA LEU A 113 23.13 -13.86 0.33
C LEU A 113 23.70 -12.68 1.14
N SER A 114 24.11 -12.94 2.38
CA SER A 114 24.75 -11.93 3.23
C SER A 114 26.09 -11.47 2.62
N ASN A 115 26.40 -10.18 2.75
CA ASN A 115 27.64 -9.59 2.23
C ASN A 115 27.85 -9.82 0.71
N SER A 116 26.80 -9.91 -0.08
CA SER A 116 26.87 -10.22 -1.50
C SER A 116 26.86 -9.00 -2.40
N GLY A 117 26.77 -7.79 -1.81
CA GLY A 117 26.69 -6.52 -2.56
C GLY A 117 25.38 -6.36 -3.31
N LEU A 118 24.30 -6.99 -2.83
CA LEU A 118 22.96 -6.84 -3.42
C LEU A 118 22.50 -5.40 -3.33
N THR A 119 21.84 -4.92 -4.38
CA THR A 119 21.26 -3.57 -4.49
C THR A 119 19.82 -3.66 -4.99
N GLY A 120 19.06 -2.56 -4.83
CA GLY A 120 17.66 -2.51 -5.24
C GLY A 120 16.71 -3.16 -4.24
N PRO A 121 15.43 -3.31 -4.57
CA PRO A 121 14.42 -3.84 -3.67
C PRO A 121 14.56 -5.35 -3.45
N ILE A 122 13.95 -5.83 -2.37
CA ILE A 122 13.69 -7.27 -2.20
C ILE A 122 12.57 -7.62 -3.19
N PRO A 123 12.80 -8.53 -4.16
CA PRO A 123 11.76 -8.89 -5.11
C PRO A 123 10.58 -9.57 -4.41
N PRO A 124 9.31 -9.23 -4.74
CA PRO A 124 8.11 -9.90 -4.21
C PRO A 124 8.13 -11.42 -4.40
N GLY A 125 8.70 -11.90 -5.52
CA GLY A 125 8.90 -13.33 -5.79
C GLY A 125 9.62 -14.12 -4.71
N ILE A 126 10.25 -13.44 -3.74
CA ILE A 126 10.81 -14.10 -2.55
C ILE A 126 9.74 -14.93 -1.82
N GLY A 127 8.48 -14.46 -1.82
CA GLY A 127 7.35 -15.13 -1.18
C GLY A 127 7.01 -16.49 -1.80
N CYS A 128 7.43 -16.75 -3.03
CA CYS A 128 7.24 -18.04 -3.69
C CYS A 128 8.08 -19.17 -3.07
N LEU A 129 9.15 -18.85 -2.36
CA LEU A 129 10.03 -19.86 -1.73
C LEU A 129 9.40 -20.43 -0.45
N SER A 130 8.20 -20.99 -0.55
CA SER A 130 7.38 -21.45 0.58
C SER A 130 8.07 -22.47 1.50
N ASN A 131 9.08 -23.20 1.00
CA ASN A 131 9.88 -24.15 1.78
C ASN A 131 11.08 -23.51 2.50
N LEU A 132 11.25 -22.17 2.35
CA LEU A 132 12.42 -21.48 2.90
C LEU A 132 12.38 -21.48 4.43
N GLN A 133 13.47 -21.94 5.05
CA GLN A 133 13.65 -21.98 6.51
C GLN A 133 14.56 -20.85 7.01
N LYS A 134 15.46 -20.37 6.16
CA LYS A 134 16.38 -19.28 6.51
C LYS A 134 16.54 -18.34 5.33
N LEU A 135 16.32 -17.07 5.60
CA LEU A 135 16.59 -15.96 4.70
C LEU A 135 17.59 -15.00 5.36
N GLU A 136 18.79 -14.95 4.83
CA GLU A 136 19.89 -14.16 5.36
C GLU A 136 20.39 -13.20 4.29
N LEU A 137 19.93 -11.93 4.35
CA LEU A 137 20.23 -10.86 3.39
C LEU A 137 21.00 -9.69 4.04
N GLN A 138 21.49 -9.86 5.27
CA GLN A 138 22.16 -8.80 6.01
C GLN A 138 23.47 -8.34 5.34
N ASN A 139 23.89 -7.10 5.66
CA ASN A 139 25.10 -6.49 5.15
C ASN A 139 25.12 -6.39 3.61
N ASN A 140 24.07 -5.79 3.05
CA ASN A 140 23.96 -5.48 1.63
C ASN A 140 23.59 -3.99 1.44
N GLN A 141 23.13 -3.60 0.28
CA GLN A 141 22.66 -2.25 -0.08
C GLN A 141 21.22 -2.34 -0.61
N LEU A 142 20.40 -3.19 0.01
CA LEU A 142 19.01 -3.37 -0.38
C LEU A 142 18.20 -2.14 0.00
N THR A 143 17.35 -1.68 -0.92
CA THR A 143 16.52 -0.47 -0.80
C THR A 143 15.04 -0.80 -0.95
N GLY A 144 14.17 0.20 -0.78
CA GLY A 144 12.72 0.02 -0.88
C GLY A 144 12.13 -0.67 0.34
N SER A 145 10.86 -1.01 0.27
CA SER A 145 10.12 -1.64 1.38
C SER A 145 10.40 -3.15 1.49
N ILE A 146 10.12 -3.70 2.67
CA ILE A 146 10.01 -5.16 2.83
C ILE A 146 8.70 -5.54 2.12
N PRO A 147 8.72 -6.46 1.14
CA PRO A 147 7.51 -6.85 0.43
C PRO A 147 6.56 -7.63 1.35
N SER A 148 5.25 -7.44 1.16
CA SER A 148 4.21 -8.14 1.96
C SER A 148 4.29 -9.65 1.83
N GLU A 149 4.74 -10.14 0.68
CA GLU A 149 4.93 -11.56 0.36
C GLU A 149 5.94 -12.26 1.27
N ILE A 150 6.71 -11.49 2.06
CA ILE A 150 7.58 -12.08 3.10
C ILE A 150 6.78 -12.90 4.11
N GLY A 151 5.53 -12.51 4.37
CA GLY A 151 4.61 -13.21 5.26
C GLY A 151 4.22 -14.61 4.77
N ASN A 152 4.34 -14.89 3.47
CA ASN A 152 4.04 -16.19 2.86
C ASN A 152 5.07 -17.26 3.23
N LEU A 153 6.22 -16.85 3.74
CA LEU A 153 7.33 -17.74 4.12
C LEU A 153 7.10 -18.38 5.51
N THR A 154 5.97 -19.02 5.70
CA THR A 154 5.52 -19.55 6.99
C THR A 154 6.42 -20.62 7.61
N ASN A 155 7.34 -21.21 6.83
CA ASN A 155 8.34 -22.15 7.28
C ASN A 155 9.64 -21.47 7.78
N LEU A 156 9.74 -20.12 7.71
CA LEU A 156 10.94 -19.42 8.16
C LEU A 156 11.16 -19.57 9.67
N THR A 157 12.37 -19.96 10.02
CA THR A 157 12.90 -19.96 11.39
C THR A 157 13.90 -18.83 11.62
N ARG A 158 14.36 -18.20 10.53
CA ARG A 158 15.30 -17.08 10.58
C ARG A 158 15.06 -16.11 9.42
N LEU A 159 14.89 -14.82 9.75
CA LEU A 159 14.81 -13.69 8.82
C LEU A 159 15.80 -12.61 9.25
N TRP A 160 16.93 -12.47 8.55
CA TRP A 160 17.95 -11.46 8.82
C TRP A 160 18.08 -10.49 7.64
N LEU A 161 17.64 -9.26 7.86
CA LEU A 161 17.67 -8.15 6.89
C LEU A 161 18.49 -6.96 7.40
N TYR A 162 19.14 -7.08 8.55
CA TYR A 162 19.85 -5.99 9.21
C TYR A 162 21.05 -5.47 8.37
N ASP A 163 21.46 -4.22 8.65
CA ASP A 163 22.53 -3.54 7.91
C ASP A 163 22.26 -3.51 6.40
N ASN A 164 21.13 -2.85 6.03
CA ASN A 164 20.73 -2.53 4.66
C ASN A 164 20.21 -1.08 4.59
N GLU A 165 19.63 -0.70 3.47
CA GLU A 165 19.03 0.62 3.22
C GLU A 165 17.50 0.51 3.00
N LEU A 166 16.84 -0.46 3.65
CA LEU A 166 15.41 -0.70 3.51
C LEU A 166 14.62 0.47 4.12
N THR A 167 13.55 0.87 3.45
CA THR A 167 12.73 2.05 3.77
C THR A 167 11.25 1.68 3.86
N GLY A 168 10.42 2.67 4.18
CA GLY A 168 8.96 2.49 4.25
C GLY A 168 8.51 1.78 5.52
N GLU A 169 7.25 1.40 5.54
CA GLU A 169 6.64 0.71 6.67
C GLU A 169 6.94 -0.79 6.65
N ILE A 170 6.86 -1.42 7.80
CA ILE A 170 6.98 -2.88 7.91
C ILE A 170 5.60 -3.47 7.61
N PRO A 171 5.46 -4.42 6.67
CA PRO A 171 4.17 -4.99 6.34
C PRO A 171 3.61 -5.83 7.49
N ASP A 172 2.29 -5.73 7.71
CA ASP A 172 1.59 -6.48 8.76
C ASP A 172 1.73 -8.00 8.59
N SER A 173 1.89 -8.46 7.35
CA SER A 173 2.10 -9.89 7.04
C SER A 173 3.29 -10.51 7.76
N ILE A 174 4.28 -9.69 8.20
CA ILE A 174 5.43 -10.18 8.99
C ILE A 174 5.00 -10.79 10.33
N CYS A 175 3.82 -10.43 10.83
CA CYS A 175 3.29 -10.95 12.09
C CYS A 175 3.12 -12.48 12.06
N SER A 176 2.78 -13.05 10.91
CA SER A 176 2.70 -14.50 10.74
C SER A 176 4.02 -15.21 11.06
N LEU A 177 5.15 -14.56 10.75
CA LEU A 177 6.48 -15.09 11.04
C LEU A 177 6.81 -15.00 12.55
N VAL A 178 6.37 -13.92 13.21
CA VAL A 178 6.53 -13.76 14.67
C VAL A 178 5.72 -14.84 15.40
N GLU A 179 4.49 -15.07 15.00
CA GLU A 179 3.62 -16.11 15.56
C GLU A 179 4.23 -17.51 15.41
N ASN A 180 4.94 -17.76 14.31
CA ASN A 180 5.66 -19.00 14.05
C ASN A 180 7.05 -19.08 14.76
N ASN A 181 7.36 -18.13 15.66
CA ASN A 181 8.64 -18.05 16.40
C ASN A 181 9.87 -17.89 15.47
N CYS A 182 9.74 -17.22 14.36
CA CYS A 182 10.87 -16.87 13.50
C CYS A 182 11.84 -15.92 14.24
N ASN A 183 13.13 -16.20 14.15
CA ASN A 183 14.16 -15.29 14.65
C ASN A 183 14.37 -14.15 13.65
N ILE A 184 13.80 -12.99 13.93
CA ILE A 184 13.79 -11.82 13.05
C ILE A 184 14.83 -10.80 13.52
N ASN A 185 15.62 -10.27 12.61
CA ASN A 185 16.47 -9.10 12.83
C ASN A 185 16.44 -8.20 11.60
N ILE A 186 15.87 -7.02 11.77
CA ILE A 186 15.69 -5.99 10.73
C ILE A 186 16.36 -4.67 11.11
N SER A 187 17.20 -4.66 12.15
CA SER A 187 17.88 -3.46 12.66
C SER A 187 18.80 -2.80 11.62
N ASN A 188 19.20 -1.56 11.89
CA ASN A 188 20.10 -0.78 11.04
C ASN A 188 19.62 -0.69 9.58
N ASN A 189 18.38 -0.25 9.43
CA ASN A 189 17.74 0.12 8.17
C ASN A 189 17.12 1.53 8.30
N GLN A 190 16.24 1.89 7.40
CA GLN A 190 15.52 3.17 7.38
C GLN A 190 14.00 2.93 7.42
N LEU A 191 13.57 1.90 8.14
CA LEU A 191 12.16 1.52 8.26
C LEU A 191 11.41 2.54 9.13
N CYS A 192 10.19 2.86 8.73
CA CYS A 192 9.42 3.94 9.31
C CYS A 192 8.27 3.45 10.19
N PRO A 193 8.00 4.11 11.34
CA PRO A 193 6.79 3.86 12.11
C PRO A 193 5.53 4.40 11.36
N PRO A 194 4.30 3.91 11.71
CA PRO A 194 4.06 2.98 12.83
C PRO A 194 4.53 1.56 12.54
N TYR A 195 4.99 0.87 13.57
CA TYR A 195 5.38 -0.52 13.43
C TYR A 195 4.22 -1.44 13.85
N PRO A 196 4.00 -2.58 13.16
CA PRO A 196 3.05 -3.58 13.61
C PRO A 196 3.34 -4.02 15.06
N SER A 197 2.32 -4.09 15.90
CA SER A 197 2.50 -4.37 17.34
C SER A 197 3.18 -5.71 17.64
N CYS A 198 3.08 -6.66 16.73
CA CYS A 198 3.73 -7.98 16.85
C CYS A 198 5.25 -7.92 16.75
N ILE A 199 5.82 -6.87 16.12
CA ILE A 199 7.25 -6.80 15.79
C ILE A 199 7.99 -5.67 16.54
N GLU A 200 7.30 -4.80 17.28
CA GLU A 200 7.90 -3.65 17.95
C GLU A 200 9.19 -3.99 18.73
N ASP A 201 9.23 -5.14 19.41
CA ASP A 201 10.38 -5.60 20.18
C ASP A 201 11.56 -6.08 19.31
N TYR A 202 11.35 -6.29 18.00
CA TYR A 202 12.33 -6.84 17.06
C TYR A 202 12.87 -5.84 16.04
N VAL A 203 12.30 -4.63 16.00
CA VAL A 203 12.63 -3.60 14.99
C VAL A 203 14.08 -3.15 15.13
N GLY A 204 14.59 -3.05 16.37
CA GLY A 204 15.94 -2.58 16.63
C GLY A 204 16.15 -1.10 16.28
N GLU A 205 17.40 -0.69 16.08
CA GLU A 205 17.74 0.67 15.69
C GLU A 205 17.38 0.91 14.21
N GLN A 206 16.71 2.03 13.92
CA GLN A 206 16.36 2.48 12.58
C GLN A 206 16.78 3.94 12.37
N ASP A 207 17.27 4.28 11.18
CA ASP A 207 17.44 5.68 10.80
C ASP A 207 16.10 6.23 10.30
N THR A 208 15.36 6.84 11.18
CA THR A 208 14.04 7.41 10.89
C THR A 208 14.07 8.88 10.44
N THR A 209 15.25 9.41 10.06
CA THR A 209 15.38 10.82 9.66
C THR A 209 14.54 11.18 8.45
N ASN A 210 14.27 10.23 7.58
CA ASN A 210 13.42 10.39 6.40
C ASN A 210 11.98 9.92 6.60
N CYS A 211 11.65 9.40 7.79
CA CYS A 211 10.30 8.96 8.11
C CYS A 211 9.41 10.16 8.41
N GLY A 212 8.25 10.23 7.78
CA GLY A 212 7.33 11.35 7.97
C GLY A 212 7.81 12.65 7.31
N GLN A 213 8.89 12.62 6.58
CA GLN A 213 9.01 13.48 5.43
C GLN A 213 8.04 12.95 4.35
N VAL A 214 6.72 13.06 4.60
CA VAL A 214 5.96 13.71 3.55
C VAL A 214 6.91 14.80 3.11
N SER A 215 7.40 14.74 1.87
CA SER A 215 7.91 15.93 1.25
C SER A 215 6.84 16.96 1.56
N ILE A 216 7.02 17.73 2.61
CA ILE A 216 6.64 19.09 2.55
C ILE A 216 7.52 19.51 1.37
N ILE A 217 7.02 19.28 0.15
CA ILE A 217 7.19 20.30 -0.85
C ILE A 217 6.91 21.49 0.02
N ASP A 218 7.91 22.29 0.25
CA ASP A 218 7.78 23.58 0.90
C ASP A 218 6.68 24.29 0.10
N GLU A 219 5.45 23.84 0.33
CA GLU A 219 4.24 24.55 0.06
C GLU A 219 4.30 25.61 1.12
N THR A 220 5.18 26.59 0.87
CA THR A 220 4.94 27.95 1.35
C THR A 220 3.45 28.10 1.17
N LEU A 221 2.70 28.09 2.28
CA LEU A 221 1.25 28.26 2.27
C LEU A 221 0.98 29.28 1.19
N PRO A 222 0.11 28.98 0.22
CA PRO A 222 -0.08 29.86 -0.92
C PRO A 222 -0.33 31.26 -0.38
N ILE A 223 0.50 32.20 -0.79
CA ILE A 223 0.43 33.58 -0.27
C ILE A 223 -0.81 34.35 -0.81
N THR A 224 -1.56 33.70 -1.69
CA THR A 224 -2.76 34.24 -2.29
C THR A 224 -3.85 33.18 -2.44
N TYR A 225 -5.11 33.60 -2.32
CA TYR A 225 -6.26 32.78 -2.66
C TYR A 225 -6.29 32.55 -4.17
N ASN A 226 -6.30 31.29 -4.62
CA ASN A 226 -6.42 30.94 -6.02
C ASN A 226 -7.53 29.92 -6.23
N LEU A 227 -8.29 30.13 -7.27
CA LEU A 227 -9.21 29.14 -7.84
C LEU A 227 -8.72 28.79 -9.25
N TYR A 228 -8.35 27.56 -9.44
CA TYR A 228 -7.87 27.08 -10.73
C TYR A 228 -9.04 26.71 -11.64
N ASN A 229 -8.81 26.74 -12.95
CA ASN A 229 -9.80 26.29 -13.90
C ASN A 229 -10.11 24.81 -13.66
N ALA A 230 -11.38 24.48 -13.72
CA ALA A 230 -11.83 23.07 -13.68
C ALA A 230 -11.18 22.28 -14.81
N TYR A 231 -10.66 21.10 -14.49
CA TYR A 231 -10.06 20.21 -15.49
C TYR A 231 -10.58 18.78 -15.33
N PRO A 232 -10.96 18.12 -16.44
CA PRO A 232 -11.13 18.65 -17.79
C PRO A 232 -12.32 19.64 -17.91
N ASN A 233 -12.22 20.58 -18.84
CA ASN A 233 -13.30 21.49 -19.15
C ASN A 233 -13.41 21.67 -20.68
N PRO A 234 -14.51 21.26 -21.37
CA PRO A 234 -15.71 20.72 -20.75
C PRO A 234 -15.47 19.35 -20.09
N PHE A 235 -16.13 19.11 -18.96
CA PHE A 235 -16.02 17.86 -18.22
C PHE A 235 -16.83 16.73 -18.86
N ASN A 236 -16.34 15.48 -18.70
CA ASN A 236 -17.06 14.29 -19.12
C ASN A 236 -16.51 13.04 -18.38
N PRO A 237 -17.22 12.42 -17.47
CA PRO A 237 -18.37 12.91 -16.70
C PRO A 237 -17.99 13.70 -15.44
N VAL A 238 -16.69 13.76 -15.09
CA VAL A 238 -16.18 14.35 -13.85
C VAL A 238 -15.18 15.45 -14.16
N THR A 239 -15.14 16.50 -13.34
CA THR A 239 -14.12 17.54 -13.37
C THR A 239 -13.59 17.80 -11.97
N THR A 240 -12.33 18.21 -11.89
CA THR A 240 -11.66 18.56 -10.63
C THR A 240 -11.62 20.09 -10.49
N LEU A 241 -12.01 20.58 -9.32
CA LEU A 241 -11.80 21.97 -8.91
C LEU A 241 -10.66 22.01 -7.90
N ARG A 242 -9.60 22.74 -8.20
CA ARG A 242 -8.47 23.00 -7.30
C ARG A 242 -8.52 24.43 -6.82
N TYR A 243 -8.25 24.63 -5.53
CA TYR A 243 -8.10 25.96 -4.93
C TYR A 243 -7.01 25.95 -3.89
N ASP A 244 -6.37 27.11 -3.70
CA ASP A 244 -5.34 27.31 -2.68
C ASP A 244 -5.85 28.29 -1.63
N LEU A 245 -5.56 28.02 -0.36
CA LEU A 245 -5.89 28.87 0.79
C LEU A 245 -4.61 29.22 1.55
N PRO A 246 -4.28 30.50 1.70
CA PRO A 246 -3.09 30.91 2.46
C PRO A 246 -3.26 30.79 3.99
N GLU A 247 -4.45 30.57 4.47
CA GLU A 247 -4.81 30.38 5.88
C GLU A 247 -6.10 29.59 6.01
N ASN A 248 -6.39 29.09 7.20
CA ASN A 248 -7.66 28.42 7.47
C ASN A 248 -8.83 29.37 7.22
N ALA A 249 -9.69 29.05 6.28
CA ALA A 249 -10.78 29.89 5.85
C ALA A 249 -12.08 29.09 5.68
N LEU A 250 -13.22 29.78 5.79
CA LEU A 250 -14.50 29.20 5.42
C LEU A 250 -14.60 29.19 3.89
N VAL A 251 -14.67 28.00 3.32
CA VAL A 251 -14.84 27.79 1.89
C VAL A 251 -16.28 27.45 1.58
N ASN A 252 -16.88 28.18 0.64
CA ASN A 252 -18.18 27.86 0.05
C ASN A 252 -18.01 27.70 -1.46
N ILE A 253 -18.28 26.51 -1.96
CA ILE A 253 -18.31 26.22 -3.40
C ILE A 253 -19.73 25.86 -3.78
N THR A 254 -20.36 26.71 -4.58
CA THR A 254 -21.75 26.55 -5.01
C THR A 254 -21.82 26.48 -6.54
N ILE A 255 -22.54 25.49 -7.04
CA ILE A 255 -22.79 25.36 -8.48
C ILE A 255 -24.11 26.06 -8.81
N TYR A 256 -24.10 26.87 -9.86
CA TYR A 256 -25.26 27.54 -10.41
C TYR A 256 -25.57 27.04 -11.83
N ASP A 257 -26.82 26.98 -12.20
CA ASP A 257 -27.23 26.78 -13.59
C ASP A 257 -27.03 28.08 -14.43
N MET A 258 -27.23 27.98 -15.74
CA MET A 258 -27.06 29.12 -16.65
C MET A 258 -28.07 30.26 -16.40
N MET A 259 -29.07 30.04 -15.56
CA MET A 259 -30.03 31.04 -15.12
C MET A 259 -29.70 31.63 -13.74
N GLY A 260 -28.55 31.27 -13.16
CA GLY A 260 -28.10 31.73 -11.84
C GLY A 260 -28.80 31.06 -10.65
N ARG A 261 -29.47 29.95 -10.84
CA ARG A 261 -30.10 29.19 -9.74
C ARG A 261 -29.10 28.20 -9.16
N VAL A 262 -29.06 28.09 -7.83
CA VAL A 262 -28.24 27.13 -7.13
C VAL A 262 -28.66 25.70 -7.51
N VAL A 263 -27.70 24.93 -8.02
CA VAL A 263 -27.85 23.50 -8.33
C VAL A 263 -27.34 22.64 -7.18
N SER A 264 -26.17 22.98 -6.63
CA SER A 264 -25.55 22.22 -5.53
C SER A 264 -24.58 23.11 -4.76
N ASN A 265 -24.41 22.82 -3.48
CA ASN A 265 -23.30 23.27 -2.66
C ASN A 265 -22.32 22.11 -2.48
N LEU A 266 -21.10 22.22 -3.01
CA LEU A 266 -20.08 21.17 -2.93
C LEU A 266 -19.30 21.21 -1.62
N VAL A 267 -18.97 22.41 -1.14
CA VAL A 267 -18.22 22.64 0.08
C VAL A 267 -18.87 23.77 0.85
N SER A 268 -19.02 23.58 2.14
CA SER A 268 -19.45 24.61 3.09
C SER A 268 -18.85 24.29 4.45
N SER A 269 -17.52 24.36 4.55
CA SER A 269 -16.77 24.04 5.79
C SER A 269 -15.51 24.88 5.91
N GLN A 270 -14.99 24.97 7.11
CA GLN A 270 -13.67 25.52 7.36
C GLN A 270 -12.63 24.50 6.90
N GLN A 271 -11.72 24.92 6.06
CA GLN A 271 -10.65 24.13 5.47
C GLN A 271 -9.30 24.66 5.95
#